data_f19e61f87c413ce76febee6ad3b5c69f
#
_entry.id   f19e61f87c413ce76febee6ad3b5c69f
#
_cell.length_a   1.000
_cell.length_b   1.000
_cell.length_c   1.000
_cell.angle_alpha   90.00
_cell.angle_beta   90.00
_cell.angle_gamma   90.00
#
_symmetry.space_group_name_H-M   'P 1'
#
loop_
_entity.id
_entity.type
_entity.pdbx_description
1 polymer ?
#
loop_
_entity_poly.entity_id
_entity_poly.type
_entity_poly.pdbx_seq_one_letter_code
_entity_poly.pdbx_strand_id
1 'polypeptide(L)'
;MRSGSAPDSAPWMAWAGLGLAAAVLALIGLGEVPLRDFDEATVARVALELRHGLGEAPLLPTLWDKPYLNKAPGLHSLIALVIKATTQPDQLPSEWSIRLAPALLSCLVVPLGGWLQWTLRPGDRSSAIATSVILLTLLPVARHGRLAMLDGTQLTAMALLWLALLQLNRSRSSSLWGAVAGLMTSAMLLLKA
;
A
#
# COMPACT_ATOMS: atom_id res chain seq x y z
N MET A 1 44.24 -8.96 -10.72
CA MET A 1 43.30 -9.06 -11.84
C MET A 1 41.94 -9.44 -11.27
N ARG A 2 41.02 -8.49 -11.12
CA ARG A 2 39.61 -8.81 -10.79
C ARG A 2 38.97 -9.17 -12.13
N SER A 3 38.53 -10.42 -12.26
CA SER A 3 37.69 -10.85 -13.38
C SER A 3 36.46 -9.95 -13.46
N GLY A 4 36.33 -9.24 -14.56
CA GLY A 4 35.15 -8.41 -14.83
C GLY A 4 33.92 -9.30 -15.00
N SER A 5 33.31 -9.67 -13.89
CA SER A 5 31.96 -10.23 -13.93
C SER A 5 31.02 -9.16 -14.50
N ALA A 6 30.22 -9.54 -15.47
CA ALA A 6 29.13 -8.69 -15.97
C ALA A 6 28.31 -8.13 -14.78
N PRO A 7 27.85 -6.88 -14.84
CA PRO A 7 27.09 -6.32 -13.73
C PRO A 7 25.88 -7.22 -13.47
N ASP A 8 25.76 -7.69 -12.23
CA ASP A 8 24.64 -8.53 -11.83
C ASP A 8 23.31 -7.84 -12.20
N SER A 9 22.44 -8.56 -12.88
CA SER A 9 21.11 -8.05 -13.19
C SER A 9 20.25 -7.98 -11.92
N ALA A 10 19.37 -6.98 -11.85
CA ALA A 10 18.44 -6.84 -10.73
C ALA A 10 17.60 -8.13 -10.53
N PRO A 11 17.37 -8.56 -9.29
CA PRO A 11 16.70 -9.83 -9.00
C PRO A 11 15.17 -9.75 -9.11
N TRP A 12 14.64 -9.32 -10.27
CA TRP A 12 13.21 -9.10 -10.50
C TRP A 12 12.34 -10.32 -10.22
N MET A 13 12.82 -11.51 -10.59
CA MET A 13 12.06 -12.75 -10.34
C MET A 13 11.95 -13.06 -8.85
N ALA A 14 12.97 -12.79 -8.07
CA ALA A 14 12.94 -12.96 -6.62
C ALA A 14 11.96 -11.96 -5.99
N TRP A 15 11.98 -10.71 -6.40
CA TRP A 15 11.03 -9.71 -5.90
C TRP A 15 9.59 -9.99 -6.31
N ALA A 16 9.36 -10.44 -7.54
CA ALA A 16 8.03 -10.86 -7.98
C ALA A 16 7.52 -12.05 -7.16
N GLY A 17 8.37 -13.06 -6.92
CA GLY A 17 8.03 -14.21 -6.08
C GLY A 17 7.74 -13.83 -4.63
N LEU A 18 8.57 -12.97 -4.03
CA LEU A 18 8.38 -12.48 -2.66
C LEU A 18 7.14 -11.56 -2.56
N GLY A 19 6.88 -10.75 -3.56
CA GLY A 19 5.66 -9.93 -3.66
C GLY A 19 4.40 -10.77 -3.77
N LEU A 20 4.44 -11.84 -4.59
CA LEU A 20 3.34 -12.80 -4.67
C LEU A 20 3.13 -13.52 -3.34
N ALA A 21 4.20 -13.98 -2.70
CA ALA A 21 4.12 -14.59 -1.37
C ALA A 21 3.51 -13.62 -0.35
N ALA A 22 3.91 -12.35 -0.37
CA ALA A 22 3.33 -11.32 0.49
C ALA A 22 1.82 -11.15 0.24
N ALA A 23 1.41 -11.10 -1.02
CA ALA A 23 -0.01 -10.98 -1.39
C ALA A 23 -0.81 -12.21 -0.94
N VAL A 24 -0.31 -13.42 -1.17
CA VAL A 24 -0.96 -14.66 -0.72
C VAL A 24 -1.10 -14.67 0.80
N LEU A 25 -0.03 -14.37 1.54
CA LEU A 25 -0.07 -14.32 3.00
C LEU A 25 -0.99 -13.21 3.52
N ALA A 26 -1.08 -12.07 2.82
CA ALA A 26 -1.99 -10.99 3.18
C ALA A 26 -3.46 -11.37 3.00
N LEU A 27 -3.78 -12.22 2.03
CA LEU A 27 -5.16 -12.60 1.70
C LEU A 27 -5.67 -13.83 2.48
N ILE A 28 -4.78 -14.71 2.96
CA ILE A 28 -5.17 -15.89 3.76
C ILE A 28 -5.88 -15.44 5.04
N GLY A 29 -7.12 -15.88 5.23
CA GLY A 29 -7.92 -15.57 6.42
C GLY A 29 -8.21 -14.07 6.63
N LEU A 30 -8.20 -13.25 5.58
CA LEU A 30 -8.34 -11.80 5.68
C LEU A 30 -9.69 -11.36 6.29
N GLY A 31 -10.76 -12.12 6.03
CA GLY A 31 -12.11 -11.86 6.53
C GLY A 31 -12.55 -12.71 7.71
N GLU A 32 -11.69 -13.61 8.24
CA GLU A 32 -12.09 -14.56 9.28
C GLU A 32 -12.17 -13.94 10.68
N VAL A 33 -11.48 -12.84 10.90
CA VAL A 33 -11.43 -12.18 12.21
C VAL A 33 -12.27 -10.90 12.14
N PRO A 34 -13.17 -10.65 13.11
CA PRO A 34 -13.92 -9.40 13.19
C PRO A 34 -13.01 -8.17 13.13
N LEU A 35 -13.59 -7.03 12.70
CA LEU A 35 -12.86 -5.76 12.73
C LEU A 35 -12.36 -5.49 14.14
N ARG A 36 -11.06 -5.19 14.24
CA ARG A 36 -10.39 -4.94 15.51
C ARG A 36 -10.33 -3.45 15.75
N ASP A 37 -10.32 -3.12 17.02
CA ASP A 37 -10.04 -1.79 17.53
C ASP A 37 -10.95 -0.68 17.00
N PHE A 38 -11.02 0.38 17.73
CA PHE A 38 -11.77 1.59 17.39
C PHE A 38 -11.35 2.16 16.03
N ASP A 39 -10.06 2.13 15.72
CA ASP A 39 -9.52 2.71 14.48
C ASP A 39 -9.97 1.96 13.22
N GLU A 40 -9.90 0.61 13.21
CA GLU A 40 -10.32 -0.19 12.07
C GLU A 40 -11.83 -0.07 11.83
N ALA A 41 -12.62 -0.14 12.91
CA ALA A 41 -14.07 0.01 12.84
C ALA A 41 -14.50 1.40 12.37
N THR A 42 -13.79 2.45 12.80
CA THR A 42 -14.02 3.82 12.35
C THR A 42 -13.74 3.97 10.86
N VAL A 43 -12.60 3.46 10.38
CA VAL A 43 -12.25 3.50 8.95
C VAL A 43 -13.30 2.76 8.12
N ALA A 44 -13.75 1.59 8.58
CA ALA A 44 -14.78 0.80 7.91
C ALA A 44 -16.12 1.55 7.85
N ARG A 45 -16.53 2.18 8.94
CA ARG A 45 -17.78 2.94 9.00
C ARG A 45 -17.75 4.16 8.07
N VAL A 46 -16.68 4.94 8.11
CA VAL A 46 -16.50 6.08 7.20
C VAL A 46 -16.52 5.64 5.74
N ALA A 47 -15.84 4.54 5.39
CA ALA A 47 -15.83 4.02 4.02
C ALA A 47 -17.22 3.52 3.59
N LEU A 48 -17.98 2.92 4.51
CA LEU A 48 -19.34 2.47 4.26
C LEU A 48 -20.28 3.64 3.95
N GLU A 49 -20.20 4.71 4.69
CA GLU A 49 -21.02 5.92 4.44
C GLU A 49 -20.57 6.59 3.13
N LEU A 50 -19.26 6.70 2.90
CA LEU A 50 -18.69 7.32 1.73
C LEU A 50 -19.07 6.59 0.41
N ARG A 51 -19.34 5.28 0.45
CA ARG A 51 -19.71 4.51 -0.76
C ARG A 51 -20.94 5.07 -1.48
N HIS A 52 -21.86 5.67 -0.73
CA HIS A 52 -23.10 6.26 -1.29
C HIS A 52 -22.84 7.58 -2.01
N GLY A 53 -21.86 8.37 -1.54
CA GLY A 53 -21.45 9.64 -2.15
C GLY A 53 -20.34 9.53 -3.20
N LEU A 54 -19.87 8.31 -3.55
CA LEU A 54 -18.85 8.13 -4.57
C LEU A 54 -19.32 8.59 -5.95
N GLY A 55 -18.68 9.62 -6.47
CA GLY A 55 -19.04 10.26 -7.75
C GLY A 55 -19.81 11.57 -7.58
N GLU A 56 -20.15 11.95 -6.37
CA GLU A 56 -20.76 13.24 -6.01
C GLU A 56 -19.70 14.19 -5.43
N ALA A 57 -19.79 15.47 -5.73
CA ALA A 57 -18.91 16.49 -5.18
C ALA A 57 -19.70 17.41 -4.23
N PRO A 58 -19.10 17.82 -3.10
CA PRO A 58 -17.78 17.42 -2.60
C PRO A 58 -17.78 16.03 -1.95
N LEU A 59 -16.69 15.29 -2.14
CA LEU A 59 -16.48 13.99 -1.49
C LEU A 59 -16.11 14.23 -0.02
N LEU A 60 -17.10 14.41 0.83
CA LEU A 60 -16.90 14.67 2.25
C LEU A 60 -17.16 13.39 3.05
N PRO A 61 -16.11 12.85 3.72
CA PRO A 61 -16.31 11.71 4.61
C PRO A 61 -17.23 12.06 5.77
N THR A 62 -18.11 11.11 6.13
CA THR A 62 -18.98 11.23 7.31
C THR A 62 -18.75 10.05 8.25
N LEU A 63 -19.07 10.26 9.51
CA LEU A 63 -19.12 9.25 10.56
C LEU A 63 -20.41 9.48 11.36
N TRP A 64 -21.35 8.55 11.29
CA TRP A 64 -22.67 8.68 11.87
C TRP A 64 -23.40 9.94 11.36
N ASP A 65 -23.39 10.13 10.05
CA ASP A 65 -23.99 11.28 9.33
C ASP A 65 -23.41 12.66 9.71
N LYS A 66 -22.30 12.69 10.45
CA LYS A 66 -21.59 13.94 10.80
C LYS A 66 -20.30 14.04 10.00
N PRO A 67 -19.89 15.25 9.56
CA PRO A 67 -18.63 15.44 8.86
C PRO A 67 -17.44 14.86 9.63
N TYR A 68 -16.65 14.00 8.99
CA TYR A 68 -15.48 13.38 9.56
C TYR A 68 -14.21 14.02 8.97
N LEU A 69 -13.66 14.99 9.68
CA LEU A 69 -12.50 15.76 9.26
C LEU A 69 -11.18 15.34 9.95
N ASN A 70 -11.23 14.23 10.69
CA ASN A 70 -10.06 13.78 11.47
C ASN A 70 -8.98 13.11 10.61
N LYS A 71 -9.36 12.53 9.47
CA LYS A 71 -8.42 11.90 8.53
C LYS A 71 -8.85 12.21 7.09
N ALA A 72 -7.88 12.34 6.20
CA ALA A 72 -8.13 12.57 4.79
C ALA A 72 -8.86 11.39 4.12
N PRO A 73 -9.64 11.63 3.04
CA PRO A 73 -10.55 10.64 2.47
C PRO A 73 -9.89 9.51 1.66
N GLY A 74 -8.59 9.56 1.39
CA GLY A 74 -7.95 8.68 0.40
C GLY A 74 -8.14 7.19 0.65
N LEU A 75 -7.78 6.68 1.84
CA LEU A 75 -7.96 5.26 2.15
C LEU A 75 -9.45 4.89 2.22
N HIS A 76 -10.26 5.76 2.82
CA HIS A 76 -11.71 5.54 2.93
C HIS A 76 -12.36 5.42 1.55
N SER A 77 -11.93 6.24 0.57
CA SER A 77 -12.43 6.18 -0.81
C SER A 77 -12.03 4.88 -1.50
N LEU A 78 -10.80 4.40 -1.30
CA LEU A 78 -10.35 3.12 -1.86
C LEU A 78 -11.14 1.94 -1.28
N ILE A 79 -11.36 1.92 0.02
CA ILE A 79 -12.18 0.89 0.67
C ILE A 79 -13.64 1.01 0.19
N ALA A 80 -14.20 2.22 0.10
CA ALA A 80 -15.54 2.45 -0.39
C ALA A 80 -15.75 1.95 -1.82
N LEU A 81 -14.75 2.11 -2.70
CA LEU A 81 -14.75 1.54 -4.06
C LEU A 81 -14.82 0.01 -4.04
N VAL A 82 -14.03 -0.64 -3.18
CA VAL A 82 -14.07 -2.11 -3.04
C VAL A 82 -15.43 -2.55 -2.50
N ILE A 83 -15.96 -1.89 -1.47
CA ILE A 83 -17.29 -2.18 -0.92
C ILE A 83 -18.35 -2.04 -2.03
N LYS A 84 -18.31 -0.96 -2.82
CA LYS A 84 -19.25 -0.74 -3.93
C LYS A 84 -19.19 -1.82 -4.99
N ALA A 85 -18.00 -2.38 -5.23
CA ALA A 85 -17.78 -3.43 -6.23
C ALA A 85 -18.13 -4.84 -5.73
N THR A 86 -18.10 -5.08 -4.41
CA THR A 86 -18.20 -6.44 -3.83
C THR A 86 -19.43 -6.68 -2.97
N THR A 87 -20.17 -5.63 -2.62
CA THR A 87 -21.28 -5.71 -1.65
C THR A 87 -22.52 -5.01 -2.22
N GLN A 88 -23.68 -5.65 -2.13
CA GLN A 88 -24.93 -5.06 -2.57
C GLN A 88 -25.31 -3.84 -1.70
N PRO A 89 -26.10 -2.88 -2.24
CA PRO A 89 -26.38 -1.62 -1.53
C PRO A 89 -27.06 -1.78 -0.16
N ASP A 90 -27.88 -2.82 -0.01
CA ASP A 90 -28.66 -3.15 1.19
C ASP A 90 -27.94 -4.08 2.17
N GLN A 91 -26.73 -4.53 1.81
CA GLN A 91 -25.95 -5.45 2.64
C GLN A 91 -24.78 -4.75 3.34
N LEU A 92 -24.45 -5.25 4.53
CA LEU A 92 -23.23 -4.86 5.21
C LEU A 92 -22.01 -5.49 4.53
N PRO A 93 -20.92 -4.72 4.35
CA PRO A 93 -19.69 -5.26 3.79
C PRO A 93 -19.04 -6.28 4.72
N SER A 94 -18.44 -7.30 4.12
CA SER A 94 -17.60 -8.24 4.86
C SER A 94 -16.30 -7.59 5.28
N GLU A 95 -15.68 -8.11 6.33
CA GLU A 95 -14.33 -7.72 6.78
C GLU A 95 -13.30 -7.86 5.66
N TRP A 96 -13.48 -8.87 4.80
CA TRP A 96 -12.65 -9.08 3.61
C TRP A 96 -12.74 -7.89 2.65
N SER A 97 -13.94 -7.41 2.34
CA SER A 97 -14.16 -6.26 1.45
C SER A 97 -13.51 -4.99 1.99
N ILE A 98 -13.53 -4.80 3.30
CA ILE A 98 -12.97 -3.64 3.98
C ILE A 98 -11.45 -3.67 3.97
N ARG A 99 -10.85 -4.85 4.17
CA ARG A 99 -9.39 -5.04 4.30
C ARG A 99 -8.66 -5.23 2.97
N LEU A 100 -9.37 -5.56 1.88
CA LEU A 100 -8.73 -5.96 0.61
C LEU A 100 -7.80 -4.88 0.05
N ALA A 101 -8.29 -3.64 -0.08
CA ALA A 101 -7.49 -2.55 -0.64
C ALA A 101 -6.24 -2.24 0.20
N PRO A 102 -6.34 -2.00 1.53
CA PRO A 102 -5.15 -1.77 2.35
C PRO A 102 -4.19 -2.98 2.36
N ALA A 103 -4.68 -4.22 2.39
CA ALA A 103 -3.84 -5.40 2.37
C ALA A 103 -3.02 -5.53 1.08
N LEU A 104 -3.66 -5.36 -0.08
CA LEU A 104 -2.98 -5.42 -1.38
C LEU A 104 -1.97 -4.27 -1.56
N LEU A 105 -2.32 -3.06 -1.12
CA LEU A 105 -1.39 -1.93 -1.19
C LEU A 105 -0.20 -2.12 -0.26
N SER A 106 -0.43 -2.61 0.96
CA SER A 106 0.63 -2.80 1.96
C SER A 106 1.63 -3.88 1.58
N CYS A 107 1.20 -4.97 0.92
CA CYS A 107 2.12 -6.05 0.53
C CYS A 107 3.16 -5.60 -0.52
N LEU A 108 2.89 -4.52 -1.27
CA LEU A 108 3.84 -3.96 -2.24
C LEU A 108 5.13 -3.44 -1.60
N VAL A 109 5.12 -3.14 -0.30
CA VAL A 109 6.35 -2.71 0.41
C VAL A 109 7.46 -3.75 0.32
N VAL A 110 7.10 -5.04 0.22
CA VAL A 110 8.07 -6.15 0.16
C VAL A 110 8.95 -6.07 -1.10
N PRO A 111 8.43 -6.10 -2.33
CA PRO A 111 9.26 -5.95 -3.51
C PRO A 111 9.86 -4.54 -3.65
N LEU A 112 9.16 -3.50 -3.22
CA LEU A 112 9.64 -2.12 -3.27
C LEU A 112 10.86 -1.90 -2.37
N GLY A 113 10.89 -2.50 -1.19
CA GLY A 113 12.04 -2.43 -0.29
C GLY A 113 13.29 -3.07 -0.89
N GLY A 114 13.14 -4.22 -1.55
CA GLY A 114 14.23 -4.85 -2.30
C GLY A 114 14.71 -3.98 -3.46
N TRP A 115 13.80 -3.39 -4.22
CA TRP A 115 14.15 -2.49 -5.31
C TRP A 115 14.83 -1.21 -4.79
N LEU A 116 14.36 -0.64 -3.70
CA LEU A 116 14.98 0.51 -3.05
C LEU A 116 16.42 0.18 -2.62
N GLN A 117 16.62 -0.97 -1.96
CA GLN A 117 17.96 -1.44 -1.56
C GLN A 117 18.89 -1.63 -2.77
N TRP A 118 18.39 -2.25 -3.84
CA TRP A 118 19.16 -2.39 -5.10
C TRP A 118 19.52 -1.03 -5.71
N THR A 119 18.61 -0.07 -5.66
CA THR A 119 18.87 1.28 -6.16
C THR A 119 19.96 1.97 -5.33
N LEU A 120 19.99 1.77 -4.02
CA LEU A 120 21.01 2.33 -3.15
C LEU A 120 22.37 1.65 -3.32
N ARG A 121 22.39 0.32 -3.51
CA ARG A 121 23.61 -0.50 -3.68
C ARG A 121 23.51 -1.39 -4.91
N PRO A 122 23.73 -0.84 -6.12
CA PRO A 122 23.68 -1.63 -7.34
C PRO A 122 24.73 -2.76 -7.33
N GLY A 123 24.32 -3.96 -7.73
CA GLY A 123 25.19 -5.15 -7.73
C GLY A 123 25.14 -5.98 -6.43
N ASP A 124 24.58 -5.46 -5.35
CA ASP A 124 24.40 -6.21 -4.09
C ASP A 124 23.04 -6.94 -4.08
N ARG A 125 22.97 -8.02 -4.85
CA ARG A 125 21.78 -8.86 -5.02
C ARG A 125 21.33 -9.49 -3.70
N SER A 126 22.26 -9.91 -2.88
CA SER A 126 21.99 -10.58 -1.60
C SER A 126 21.31 -9.63 -0.63
N SER A 127 21.81 -8.41 -0.46
CA SER A 127 21.18 -7.40 0.40
C SER A 127 19.81 -6.98 -0.11
N ALA A 128 19.61 -6.88 -1.43
CA ALA A 128 18.32 -6.54 -2.01
C ALA A 128 17.24 -7.61 -1.74
N ILE A 129 17.60 -8.89 -1.89
CA ILE A 129 16.70 -10.00 -1.57
C ILE A 129 16.47 -10.10 -0.06
N ALA A 130 17.52 -9.98 0.76
CA ALA A 130 17.41 -10.02 2.21
C ALA A 130 16.46 -8.93 2.75
N THR A 131 16.52 -7.72 2.20
CA THR A 131 15.60 -6.64 2.57
C THR A 131 14.14 -7.03 2.32
N SER A 132 13.83 -7.61 1.16
CA SER A 132 12.46 -8.08 0.87
C SER A 132 12.04 -9.21 1.81
N VAL A 133 12.93 -10.15 2.13
CA VAL A 133 12.64 -11.25 3.08
C VAL A 133 12.38 -10.70 4.49
N ILE A 134 13.21 -9.75 4.95
CA ILE A 134 13.01 -9.10 6.24
C ILE A 134 11.65 -8.40 6.30
N LEU A 135 11.29 -7.62 5.26
CA LEU A 135 10.00 -6.94 5.21
C LEU A 135 8.82 -7.93 5.17
N LEU A 136 8.96 -9.04 4.45
CA LEU A 136 7.95 -10.09 4.39
C LEU A 136 7.69 -10.73 5.77
N THR A 137 8.75 -10.93 6.56
CA THR A 137 8.69 -11.61 7.86
C THR A 137 8.56 -10.66 9.04
N LEU A 138 8.67 -9.34 8.82
CA LEU A 138 8.59 -8.34 9.87
C LEU A 138 7.15 -8.26 10.42
N LEU A 139 6.97 -8.66 11.66
CA LEU A 139 5.65 -8.75 12.29
C LEU A 139 4.79 -7.49 12.16
N PRO A 140 5.29 -6.26 12.38
CA PRO A 140 4.50 -5.05 12.16
C PRO A 140 3.98 -4.92 10.72
N VAL A 141 4.79 -5.24 9.71
CA VAL A 141 4.39 -5.21 8.29
C VAL A 141 3.33 -6.26 8.01
N ALA A 142 3.58 -7.51 8.43
CA ALA A 142 2.67 -8.63 8.22
C ALA A 142 1.32 -8.45 8.95
N ARG A 143 1.33 -7.87 10.14
CA ARG A 143 0.13 -7.68 10.97
C ARG A 143 -0.65 -6.43 10.57
N HIS A 144 -0.03 -5.25 10.61
CA HIS A 144 -0.72 -3.98 10.35
C HIS A 144 -1.05 -3.79 8.86
N GLY A 145 -0.24 -4.38 7.97
CA GLY A 145 -0.53 -4.35 6.54
C GLY A 145 -1.84 -5.04 6.14
N ARG A 146 -2.37 -5.94 6.97
CA ARG A 146 -3.64 -6.67 6.73
C ARG A 146 -4.86 -5.99 7.34
N LEU A 147 -4.68 -4.98 8.16
CA LEU A 147 -5.78 -4.25 8.80
C LEU A 147 -6.26 -3.12 7.90
N ALA A 148 -7.53 -2.72 8.07
CA ALA A 148 -8.07 -1.53 7.42
C ALA A 148 -7.55 -0.26 8.10
N MET A 149 -6.22 -0.09 8.06
CA MET A 149 -5.49 1.01 8.70
C MET A 149 -4.60 1.72 7.68
N LEU A 150 -4.29 2.97 7.96
CA LEU A 150 -3.52 3.83 7.07
C LEU A 150 -2.03 3.45 6.99
N ASP A 151 -1.48 2.85 8.04
CA ASP A 151 -0.04 2.73 8.22
C ASP A 151 0.65 1.90 7.13
N GLY A 152 0.08 0.77 6.72
CA GLY A 152 0.64 -0.08 5.67
C GLY A 152 0.62 0.59 4.30
N THR A 153 -0.47 1.26 3.94
CA THR A 153 -0.59 2.01 2.68
C THR A 153 0.34 3.21 2.65
N GLN A 154 0.48 3.91 3.76
CA GLN A 154 1.41 5.03 3.93
C GLN A 154 2.86 4.58 3.74
N LEU A 155 3.25 3.44 4.33
CA LEU A 155 4.59 2.88 4.20
C LEU A 155 4.92 2.56 2.73
N THR A 156 3.97 2.00 1.99
CA THR A 156 4.13 1.71 0.56
C THR A 156 4.26 2.99 -0.27
N ALA A 157 3.42 3.99 -0.03
CA ALA A 157 3.52 5.28 -0.71
C ALA A 157 4.86 5.97 -0.43
N MET A 158 5.35 5.91 0.81
CA MET A 158 6.66 6.42 1.20
C MET A 158 7.81 5.69 0.50
N ALA A 159 7.76 4.36 0.42
CA ALA A 159 8.77 3.57 -0.28
C ALA A 159 8.84 3.92 -1.78
N LEU A 160 7.68 4.09 -2.43
CA LEU A 160 7.58 4.55 -3.81
C LEU A 160 8.10 5.98 -4.00
N LEU A 161 7.80 6.88 -3.08
CA LEU A 161 8.31 8.26 -3.11
C LEU A 161 9.84 8.27 -3.04
N TRP A 162 10.44 7.55 -2.08
CA TRP A 162 11.89 7.45 -1.97
C TRP A 162 12.54 6.86 -3.22
N LEU A 163 11.93 5.79 -3.77
CA LEU A 163 12.40 5.19 -5.01
C LEU A 163 12.34 6.19 -6.16
N ALA A 164 11.24 6.93 -6.30
CA ALA A 164 11.07 7.94 -7.34
C ALA A 164 12.11 9.06 -7.22
N LEU A 165 12.34 9.58 -6.02
CA LEU A 165 13.36 10.59 -5.78
C LEU A 165 14.78 10.13 -6.12
N LEU A 166 15.12 8.88 -5.79
CA LEU A 166 16.42 8.31 -6.16
C LEU A 166 16.56 8.10 -7.68
N GLN A 167 15.49 7.74 -8.35
CA GLN A 167 15.50 7.52 -9.79
C GLN A 167 15.48 8.82 -10.61
N LEU A 168 15.01 9.94 -10.05
CA LEU A 168 15.03 11.26 -10.71
C LEU A 168 16.40 11.64 -11.25
N ASN A 169 17.45 11.37 -10.47
CA ASN A 169 18.83 11.74 -10.83
C ASN A 169 19.56 10.66 -11.63
N ARG A 170 19.00 9.45 -11.75
CA ARG A 170 19.67 8.30 -12.35
C ARG A 170 19.06 7.85 -13.67
N SER A 171 17.79 8.14 -13.89
CA SER A 171 17.04 7.67 -15.05
C SER A 171 16.99 8.71 -16.16
N ARG A 172 17.01 8.23 -17.43
CA ARG A 172 16.68 9.08 -18.59
C ARG A 172 15.22 9.56 -18.60
N SER A 173 14.36 8.91 -17.84
CA SER A 173 12.93 9.23 -17.71
C SER A 173 12.65 10.07 -16.46
N SER A 174 13.39 11.16 -16.25
CA SER A 174 13.25 12.03 -15.06
C SER A 174 11.83 12.60 -14.91
N SER A 175 11.16 12.95 -16.02
CA SER A 175 9.78 13.45 -16.01
C SER A 175 8.78 12.42 -15.45
N LEU A 176 8.91 11.13 -15.82
CA LEU A 176 8.08 10.06 -15.27
C LEU A 176 8.29 9.92 -13.76
N TRP A 177 9.53 9.87 -13.32
CA TRP A 177 9.84 9.74 -11.89
C TRP A 177 9.43 10.98 -11.10
N GLY A 178 9.49 12.17 -11.71
CA GLY A 178 8.95 13.39 -11.14
C GLY A 178 7.44 13.32 -10.95
N ALA A 179 6.71 12.82 -11.95
CA ALA A 179 5.27 12.62 -11.86
C ALA A 179 4.92 11.58 -10.77
N VAL A 180 5.67 10.47 -10.69
CA VAL A 180 5.49 9.46 -9.62
C VAL A 180 5.74 10.08 -8.24
N ALA A 181 6.80 10.87 -8.08
CA ALA A 181 7.08 11.54 -6.80
C ALA A 181 5.96 12.51 -6.41
N GLY A 182 5.47 13.33 -7.35
CA GLY A 182 4.34 14.23 -7.12
C GLY A 182 3.06 13.47 -6.76
N LEU A 183 2.75 12.39 -7.48
CA LEU A 183 1.60 11.55 -7.21
C LEU A 183 1.68 10.91 -5.82
N MET A 184 2.84 10.36 -5.43
CA MET A 184 3.01 9.73 -4.11
C MET A 184 2.94 10.76 -2.98
N THR A 185 3.49 11.96 -3.17
CA THR A 185 3.33 13.06 -2.20
C THR A 185 1.86 13.42 -2.01
N SER A 186 1.12 13.58 -3.11
CA SER A 186 -0.33 13.86 -3.05
C SER A 186 -1.10 12.71 -2.41
N ALA A 187 -0.75 11.45 -2.75
CA ALA A 187 -1.37 10.28 -2.14
C ALA A 187 -1.12 10.22 -0.62
N MET A 188 0.10 10.55 -0.17
CA MET A 188 0.41 10.58 1.27
C MET A 188 -0.40 11.65 2.02
N LEU A 189 -0.61 12.82 1.42
CA LEU A 189 -1.50 13.84 1.98
C LEU A 189 -2.95 13.35 2.03
N LEU A 190 -3.43 12.68 0.97
CA LEU A 190 -4.79 12.12 0.94
C LEU A 190 -4.97 10.91 1.87
N LEU A 191 -3.90 10.25 2.26
CA LEU A 191 -3.96 9.14 3.22
C LEU A 191 -3.93 9.64 4.67
N LYS A 192 -3.14 10.66 4.99
CA LYS A 192 -2.88 11.06 6.38
C LYS A 192 -2.58 12.55 6.50
N ALA A 193 -3.47 13.40 6.05
CA ALA A 193 -3.41 14.84 6.33
C ALA A 193 -4.20 15.16 7.60
#